data_86de011581ecc2a9c9d1db2f39120af6
#
_entry.id   86de011581ecc2a9c9d1db2f39120af6
#
_cell.length_a   1.000
_cell.length_b   1.000
_cell.length_c   1.000
_cell.angle_alpha   90.00
_cell.angle_beta   90.00
_cell.angle_gamma   90.00
#
_symmetry.space_group_name_H-M   'P 1'
#
loop_
_entity.id
_entity.type
_entity.pdbx_description
1 polymer ?
#
loop_
_entity_poly.entity_id
_entity_poly.type
_entity_poly.pdbx_seq_one_letter_code
_entity_poly.pdbx_strand_id
1 'polypeptide(L)'
;LNPEDEVIIPTPYWVSYPDMVLLAGGSPIFIEGSAANNYKITPQQLENSITAKTKWFIFNSPSNPTGAGYSKTELKKLTEVLMKFPNVLVMTDDMYEHLAYDNFVFSTPAQIEPKLYERTLTCNGVSKAYAMTGWRIGFAGGPEELIKSMRKVQSQSTSNPCTISQWAALAALNGSKNFISENNEKFVRRRNLVVENLNMIEGLSCPVPEGAFYVYPN
;
A
#
# COMPACT_ATOMS: atom_id res chain seq x y z
N LEU A 1 -1.29 -16.18 11.03
CA LEU A 1 -0.83 -17.18 10.06
C LEU A 1 -0.44 -18.46 10.77
N ASN A 2 -0.61 -19.58 10.09
CA ASN A 2 -0.09 -20.87 10.52
C ASN A 2 1.20 -21.20 9.73
N PRO A 3 2.02 -22.16 10.20
CA PRO A 3 3.10 -22.68 9.38
C PRO A 3 2.59 -23.09 7.99
N GLU A 4 3.35 -22.75 6.95
CA GLU A 4 3.04 -22.97 5.54
C GLU A 4 1.95 -22.06 4.92
N ASP A 5 1.25 -21.23 5.69
CA ASP A 5 0.38 -20.20 5.10
C ASP A 5 1.22 -19.23 4.26
N GLU A 6 0.82 -19.03 3.02
CA GLU A 6 1.52 -18.16 2.08
C GLU A 6 0.92 -16.75 2.05
N VAL A 7 1.80 -15.76 1.93
CA VAL A 7 1.42 -14.35 1.75
C VAL A 7 2.10 -13.82 0.50
N ILE A 8 1.29 -13.43 -0.48
CA ILE A 8 1.79 -12.86 -1.73
C ILE A 8 2.16 -11.39 -1.53
N ILE A 9 3.37 -11.02 -1.96
CA ILE A 9 3.93 -9.67 -1.87
C ILE A 9 4.50 -9.28 -3.24
N PRO A 10 3.92 -8.29 -3.94
CA PRO A 10 4.53 -7.70 -5.13
C PRO A 10 5.87 -7.04 -4.81
N THR A 11 6.87 -7.25 -5.67
CA THR A 11 8.17 -6.57 -5.56
C THR A 11 8.30 -5.49 -6.63
N PRO A 12 9.06 -4.41 -6.38
CA PRO A 12 9.68 -3.98 -5.12
C PRO A 12 8.66 -3.63 -4.03
N TYR A 13 9.01 -3.85 -2.77
CA TYR A 13 8.10 -3.72 -1.63
C TYR A 13 8.73 -2.91 -0.48
N TRP A 14 7.90 -2.43 0.43
CA TRP A 14 8.37 -1.90 1.70
C TRP A 14 9.01 -3.03 2.53
N VAL A 15 10.25 -2.79 2.94
CA VAL A 15 11.13 -3.80 3.56
C VAL A 15 10.52 -4.60 4.71
N SER A 16 9.53 -4.05 5.42
CA SER A 16 8.93 -4.72 6.57
C SER A 16 7.87 -5.76 6.21
N TYR A 17 7.34 -5.81 4.99
CA TYR A 17 6.27 -6.77 4.67
C TYR A 17 6.73 -8.23 4.83
N PRO A 18 7.87 -8.67 4.27
CA PRO A 18 8.33 -10.05 4.49
C PRO A 18 8.58 -10.37 5.95
N ASP A 19 9.20 -9.45 6.69
CA ASP A 19 9.51 -9.67 8.10
C ASP A 19 8.24 -9.82 8.95
N MET A 20 7.19 -9.04 8.67
CA MET A 20 5.89 -9.20 9.32
C MET A 20 5.27 -10.57 9.04
N VAL A 21 5.41 -11.09 7.82
CA VAL A 21 4.92 -12.43 7.45
C VAL A 21 5.68 -13.52 8.20
N LEU A 22 7.01 -13.42 8.21
CA LEU A 22 7.89 -14.37 8.91
C LEU A 22 7.65 -14.38 10.42
N LEU A 23 7.52 -13.19 11.04
CA LEU A 23 7.19 -13.06 12.46
C LEU A 23 5.82 -13.63 12.81
N ALA A 24 4.88 -13.60 11.88
CA ALA A 24 3.57 -14.21 12.04
C ALA A 24 3.56 -15.72 11.74
N GLY A 25 4.70 -16.33 11.40
CA GLY A 25 4.86 -17.77 11.14
C GLY A 25 4.49 -18.20 9.72
N GLY A 26 4.22 -17.28 8.80
CA GLY A 26 3.89 -17.57 7.40
C GLY A 26 5.10 -17.54 6.47
N SER A 27 4.87 -17.79 5.20
CA SER A 27 5.85 -17.81 4.12
C SER A 27 5.58 -16.70 3.11
N PRO A 28 6.49 -15.72 2.91
CA PRO A 28 6.32 -14.70 1.89
C PRO A 28 6.57 -15.29 0.49
N ILE A 29 5.66 -15.03 -0.44
CA ILE A 29 5.75 -15.39 -1.85
C ILE A 29 5.85 -14.11 -2.67
N PHE A 30 6.93 -13.97 -3.44
CA PHE A 30 7.21 -12.75 -4.17
C PHE A 30 6.76 -12.83 -5.63
N ILE A 31 6.14 -11.75 -6.11
CA ILE A 31 5.82 -11.57 -7.52
C ILE A 31 6.59 -10.36 -8.03
N GLU A 32 7.45 -10.56 -9.01
CA GLU A 32 8.29 -9.51 -9.55
C GLU A 32 7.52 -8.54 -10.44
N GLY A 33 7.48 -7.26 -10.06
CA GLY A 33 7.12 -6.14 -10.92
C GLY A 33 8.35 -5.66 -11.67
N SER A 34 8.36 -5.82 -13.00
CA SER A 34 9.49 -5.42 -13.83
C SER A 34 9.51 -3.91 -14.09
N ALA A 35 10.70 -3.35 -14.33
CA ALA A 35 10.86 -1.96 -14.76
C ALA A 35 10.10 -1.67 -16.07
N ALA A 36 10.03 -2.63 -17.00
CA ALA A 36 9.27 -2.52 -18.25
C ALA A 36 7.76 -2.32 -18.03
N ASN A 37 7.22 -2.70 -16.86
CA ASN A 37 5.82 -2.47 -16.47
C ASN A 37 5.70 -1.51 -15.28
N ASN A 38 6.60 -0.53 -15.18
CA ASN A 38 6.65 0.43 -14.07
C ASN A 38 6.59 -0.24 -12.68
N TYR A 39 7.28 -1.36 -12.53
CA TYR A 39 7.32 -2.15 -11.29
C TYR A 39 5.95 -2.63 -10.80
N LYS A 40 4.97 -2.75 -11.69
CA LYS A 40 3.64 -3.29 -11.39
C LYS A 40 3.55 -4.75 -11.80
N ILE A 41 2.82 -5.55 -11.01
CA ILE A 41 2.50 -6.93 -11.37
C ILE A 41 1.32 -6.99 -12.33
N THR A 42 1.25 -8.04 -13.12
CA THR A 42 0.13 -8.33 -14.02
C THR A 42 -0.90 -9.26 -13.36
N PRO A 43 -2.16 -9.25 -13.83
CA PRO A 43 -3.17 -10.21 -13.38
C PRO A 43 -2.75 -11.66 -13.54
N GLN A 44 -2.08 -11.99 -14.64
CA GLN A 44 -1.61 -13.36 -14.90
C GLN A 44 -0.54 -13.79 -13.89
N GLN A 45 0.39 -12.91 -13.53
CA GLN A 45 1.37 -13.20 -12.48
C GLN A 45 0.69 -13.46 -11.14
N LEU A 46 -0.30 -12.64 -10.76
CA LEU A 46 -1.07 -12.84 -9.53
C LEU A 46 -1.79 -14.20 -9.55
N GLU A 47 -2.52 -14.50 -10.63
CA GLU A 47 -3.25 -15.74 -10.77
C GLU A 47 -2.35 -16.99 -10.67
N ASN A 48 -1.19 -16.95 -11.32
CA ASN A 48 -0.22 -18.05 -11.30
C ASN A 48 0.45 -18.27 -9.95
N SER A 49 0.47 -17.26 -9.09
CA SER A 49 1.14 -17.30 -7.77
C SER A 49 0.22 -17.72 -6.64
N ILE A 50 -1.11 -17.75 -6.87
CA ILE A 50 -2.08 -18.17 -5.85
C ILE A 50 -2.12 -19.69 -5.81
N THR A 51 -1.94 -20.24 -4.60
CA THR A 51 -2.03 -21.68 -4.32
C THR A 51 -3.12 -21.97 -3.28
N ALA A 52 -3.34 -23.23 -2.96
CA ALA A 52 -4.24 -23.63 -1.86
C ALA A 52 -3.77 -23.15 -0.49
N LYS A 53 -2.47 -22.80 -0.34
CA LYS A 53 -1.84 -22.30 0.89
C LYS A 53 -1.91 -20.78 1.01
N THR A 54 -2.26 -20.06 -0.07
CA THR A 54 -2.29 -18.60 -0.08
C THR A 54 -3.40 -18.08 0.85
N LYS A 55 -3.03 -17.31 1.85
CA LYS A 55 -3.94 -16.67 2.83
C LYS A 55 -4.12 -15.19 2.59
N TRP A 56 -3.05 -14.48 2.22
CA TRP A 56 -3.08 -13.04 2.06
C TRP A 56 -2.41 -12.60 0.76
N PHE A 57 -2.94 -11.56 0.20
CA PHE A 57 -2.29 -10.71 -0.79
C PHE A 57 -2.07 -9.33 -0.19
N ILE A 58 -0.81 -8.90 -0.07
CA ILE A 58 -0.44 -7.55 0.39
C ILE A 58 -0.31 -6.66 -0.84
N PHE A 59 -1.02 -5.54 -0.84
CA PHE A 59 -1.06 -4.59 -1.93
C PHE A 59 -0.78 -3.18 -1.43
N ASN A 60 0.11 -2.44 -2.11
CA ASN A 60 0.46 -1.07 -1.79
C ASN A 60 0.49 -0.21 -3.05
N SER A 61 -0.38 0.78 -3.14
CA SER A 61 -0.48 1.69 -4.28
C SER A 61 -1.00 3.06 -3.82
N PRO A 62 -0.32 4.18 -4.13
CA PRO A 62 1.04 4.26 -4.68
C PRO A 62 2.07 3.55 -3.80
N SER A 63 3.05 2.88 -4.44
CA SER A 63 3.94 1.94 -3.76
C SER A 63 5.14 2.61 -3.10
N ASN A 64 5.57 2.05 -1.99
CA ASN A 64 6.90 2.20 -1.43
C ASN A 64 7.71 0.94 -1.79
N PRO A 65 8.83 1.01 -2.57
CA PRO A 65 9.66 2.22 -2.83
C PRO A 65 9.50 2.84 -4.23
N THR A 66 8.60 2.36 -5.08
CA THR A 66 8.63 2.72 -6.51
C THR A 66 7.86 4.00 -6.84
N GLY A 67 6.91 4.41 -6.00
CA GLY A 67 5.96 5.47 -6.29
C GLY A 67 4.93 5.11 -7.38
N ALA A 68 4.97 3.89 -7.89
CA ALA A 68 4.06 3.42 -8.92
C ALA A 68 2.62 3.30 -8.39
N GLY A 69 1.68 3.83 -9.16
CA GLY A 69 0.25 3.77 -8.87
C GLY A 69 -0.48 2.85 -9.85
N TYR A 70 -1.38 2.02 -9.34
CA TYR A 70 -2.26 1.23 -10.20
C TYR A 70 -3.49 2.06 -10.58
N SER A 71 -3.70 2.24 -11.87
CA SER A 71 -4.92 2.87 -12.38
C SER A 71 -6.16 2.02 -12.03
N LYS A 72 -7.33 2.65 -12.04
CA LYS A 72 -8.61 1.97 -11.81
C LYS A 72 -8.78 0.74 -12.71
N THR A 73 -8.34 0.82 -13.96
CA THR A 73 -8.44 -0.29 -14.94
C THR A 73 -7.50 -1.43 -14.60
N GLU A 74 -6.25 -1.12 -14.21
CA GLU A 74 -5.29 -2.13 -13.79
C GLU A 74 -5.74 -2.82 -12.50
N LEU A 75 -6.19 -2.03 -11.52
CA LEU A 75 -6.68 -2.56 -10.25
C LEU A 75 -7.91 -3.44 -10.45
N LYS A 76 -8.83 -3.07 -11.33
CA LYS A 76 -10.00 -3.89 -11.67
C LYS A 76 -9.59 -5.28 -12.16
N LYS A 77 -8.59 -5.38 -13.02
CA LYS A 77 -8.11 -6.68 -13.52
C LYS A 77 -7.50 -7.54 -12.40
N LEU A 78 -6.81 -6.93 -11.43
CA LEU A 78 -6.29 -7.66 -10.26
C LEU A 78 -7.44 -8.12 -9.34
N THR A 79 -8.45 -7.28 -9.13
CA THR A 79 -9.61 -7.67 -8.32
C THR A 79 -10.43 -8.78 -8.97
N GLU A 80 -10.53 -8.81 -10.31
CA GLU A 80 -11.16 -9.92 -11.05
C GLU A 80 -10.44 -11.25 -10.82
N VAL A 81 -9.11 -11.26 -10.71
CA VAL A 81 -8.35 -12.44 -10.32
C VAL A 81 -8.69 -12.83 -8.87
N LEU A 82 -8.61 -11.89 -7.93
CA LEU A 82 -8.91 -12.16 -6.52
C LEU A 82 -10.31 -12.73 -6.32
N MET A 83 -11.29 -12.34 -7.16
CA MET A 83 -12.64 -12.86 -7.09
C MET A 83 -12.74 -14.36 -7.42
N LYS A 84 -11.78 -14.92 -8.15
CA LYS A 84 -11.71 -16.37 -8.41
C LYS A 84 -11.24 -17.17 -7.18
N PHE A 85 -10.61 -16.51 -6.21
CA PHE A 85 -9.99 -17.12 -5.03
C PHE A 85 -10.60 -16.56 -3.73
N PRO A 86 -11.80 -16.99 -3.35
CA PRO A 86 -12.55 -16.39 -2.25
C PRO A 86 -11.89 -16.53 -0.86
N ASN A 87 -10.97 -17.47 -0.71
CA ASN A 87 -10.26 -17.73 0.55
C ASN A 87 -9.04 -16.80 0.75
N VAL A 88 -8.63 -16.05 -0.26
CA VAL A 88 -7.50 -15.11 -0.16
C VAL A 88 -7.99 -13.79 0.41
N LEU A 89 -7.44 -13.40 1.55
CA LEU A 89 -7.66 -12.11 2.16
C LEU A 89 -6.76 -11.05 1.51
N VAL A 90 -7.21 -9.80 1.50
CA VAL A 90 -6.43 -8.68 0.95
C VAL A 90 -6.04 -7.74 2.07
N MET A 91 -4.76 -7.39 2.17
CA MET A 91 -4.29 -6.25 2.95
C MET A 91 -3.87 -5.16 1.98
N THR A 92 -4.58 -4.04 1.97
CA THR A 92 -4.17 -2.88 1.18
C THR A 92 -3.57 -1.80 2.09
N ASP A 93 -2.38 -1.34 1.72
CA ASP A 93 -1.68 -0.25 2.39
C ASP A 93 -1.86 1.02 1.56
N ASP A 94 -2.85 1.82 1.97
CA ASP A 94 -3.29 3.02 1.28
C ASP A 94 -2.62 4.29 1.86
N MET A 95 -1.47 4.14 2.53
CA MET A 95 -0.76 5.21 3.23
C MET A 95 -0.45 6.42 2.35
N TYR A 96 -0.37 6.24 1.04
CA TYR A 96 -0.06 7.30 0.07
C TYR A 96 -1.26 7.77 -0.75
N GLU A 97 -2.50 7.45 -0.37
CA GLU A 97 -3.71 7.78 -1.13
C GLU A 97 -3.83 9.26 -1.51
N HIS A 98 -3.39 10.16 -0.64
CA HIS A 98 -3.43 11.61 -0.85
C HIS A 98 -2.16 12.18 -1.50
N LEU A 99 -1.11 11.39 -1.64
CA LEU A 99 0.13 11.75 -2.32
C LEU A 99 0.10 11.19 -3.73
N ALA A 100 -0.86 11.66 -4.50
CA ALA A 100 -1.13 11.31 -5.89
C ALA A 100 -0.92 12.54 -6.76
N TYR A 101 -0.27 12.40 -7.90
CA TYR A 101 0.23 13.49 -8.70
C TYR A 101 -0.39 13.49 -10.10
N ASP A 102 -0.32 14.67 -10.73
CA ASP A 102 -0.83 14.91 -12.07
C ASP A 102 -2.33 14.52 -12.13
N ASN A 103 -2.70 13.64 -13.01
CA ASN A 103 -4.09 13.18 -13.19
C ASN A 103 -4.32 11.77 -12.61
N PHE A 104 -3.38 11.26 -11.80
CA PHE A 104 -3.57 9.95 -11.18
C PHE A 104 -4.68 10.01 -10.14
N VAL A 105 -5.69 9.16 -10.33
CA VAL A 105 -6.82 9.02 -9.41
C VAL A 105 -6.64 7.75 -8.60
N PHE A 106 -6.39 7.93 -7.32
CA PHE A 106 -6.28 6.82 -6.37
C PHE A 106 -7.57 6.01 -6.30
N SER A 107 -7.43 4.70 -6.17
CA SER A 107 -8.52 3.77 -5.90
C SER A 107 -7.99 2.59 -5.07
N THR A 108 -8.84 2.05 -4.19
CA THR A 108 -8.51 0.87 -3.38
C THR A 108 -9.30 -0.37 -3.83
N PRO A 109 -8.79 -1.60 -3.61
CA PRO A 109 -9.45 -2.83 -4.06
C PRO A 109 -10.92 -2.97 -3.67
N ALA A 110 -11.27 -2.66 -2.43
CA ALA A 110 -12.64 -2.74 -1.95
C ALA A 110 -13.59 -1.71 -2.57
N GLN A 111 -13.06 -0.57 -3.05
CA GLN A 111 -13.83 0.43 -3.80
C GLN A 111 -14.12 -0.05 -5.24
N ILE A 112 -13.15 -0.72 -5.85
CA ILE A 112 -13.26 -1.22 -7.24
C ILE A 112 -14.18 -2.43 -7.31
N GLU A 113 -14.06 -3.36 -6.36
CA GLU A 113 -14.88 -4.55 -6.26
C GLU A 113 -15.47 -4.64 -4.83
N PRO A 114 -16.71 -4.16 -4.63
CA PRO A 114 -17.34 -4.13 -3.30
C PRO A 114 -17.45 -5.49 -2.61
N LYS A 115 -17.47 -6.59 -3.36
CA LYS A 115 -17.50 -7.95 -2.79
C LYS A 115 -16.20 -8.32 -2.08
N LEU A 116 -15.10 -7.58 -2.32
CA LEU A 116 -13.85 -7.73 -1.57
C LEU A 116 -13.91 -7.09 -0.19
N TYR A 117 -14.90 -6.23 0.10
CA TYR A 117 -15.01 -5.50 1.37
C TYR A 117 -14.93 -6.43 2.58
N GLU A 118 -15.68 -7.54 2.57
CA GLU A 118 -15.74 -8.50 3.67
C GLU A 118 -14.45 -9.32 3.89
N ARG A 119 -13.43 -9.12 3.07
CA ARG A 119 -12.14 -9.81 3.18
C ARG A 119 -10.94 -8.91 2.88
N THR A 120 -11.14 -7.61 2.97
CA THR A 120 -10.07 -6.61 2.80
C THR A 120 -9.80 -5.90 4.12
N LEU A 121 -8.53 -5.86 4.52
CA LEU A 121 -8.00 -4.99 5.56
C LEU A 121 -7.37 -3.78 4.88
N THR A 122 -8.00 -2.63 4.99
CA THR A 122 -7.46 -1.37 4.49
C THR A 122 -6.68 -0.68 5.60
N CYS A 123 -5.37 -0.52 5.39
CA CYS A 123 -4.46 0.17 6.31
C CYS A 123 -4.18 1.59 5.80
N ASN A 124 -4.18 2.56 6.70
CA ASN A 124 -3.88 3.95 6.39
C ASN A 124 -3.33 4.68 7.63
N GLY A 125 -3.02 5.96 7.52
CA GLY A 125 -2.54 6.74 8.64
C GLY A 125 -2.28 8.20 8.31
N VAL A 126 -1.92 8.96 9.33
CA VAL A 126 -1.65 10.40 9.21
C VAL A 126 -0.17 10.72 8.97
N SER A 127 0.69 9.70 8.96
CA SER A 127 2.15 9.89 8.93
C SER A 127 2.64 10.61 7.67
N LYS A 128 2.05 10.33 6.51
CA LYS A 128 2.58 10.77 5.21
C LYS A 128 1.87 12.02 4.70
N ALA A 129 0.63 11.91 4.30
CA ALA A 129 -0.12 13.04 3.75
C ALA A 129 -0.26 14.21 4.74
N TYR A 130 -0.34 13.93 6.03
CA TYR A 130 -0.48 14.93 7.08
C TYR A 130 0.86 15.34 7.72
N ALA A 131 2.00 14.84 7.21
CA ALA A 131 3.35 15.11 7.75
C ALA A 131 3.48 14.82 9.25
N MET A 132 2.79 13.78 9.75
CA MET A 132 2.67 13.45 11.17
C MET A 132 3.43 12.16 11.53
N THR A 133 4.61 11.93 10.96
CA THR A 133 5.40 10.71 11.21
C THR A 133 5.75 10.52 12.69
N GLY A 134 6.09 11.59 13.40
CA GLY A 134 6.45 11.56 14.83
C GLY A 134 5.27 11.25 15.76
N TRP A 135 4.04 11.42 15.32
CA TRP A 135 2.83 11.15 16.12
C TRP A 135 2.47 9.67 16.25
N ARG A 136 3.07 8.83 15.42
CA ARG A 136 2.94 7.36 15.48
C ARG A 136 1.48 6.87 15.46
N ILE A 137 0.66 7.38 14.53
CA ILE A 137 -0.75 6.99 14.34
C ILE A 137 -0.96 6.40 12.97
N GLY A 138 -1.49 5.18 12.97
CA GLY A 138 -2.11 4.51 11.85
C GLY A 138 -3.47 3.97 12.26
N PHE A 139 -4.30 3.63 11.30
CA PHE A 139 -5.61 3.03 11.50
C PHE A 139 -5.89 2.02 10.39
N ALA A 140 -6.81 1.11 10.68
CA ALA A 140 -7.24 0.13 9.71
C ALA A 140 -8.75 -0.08 9.79
N GLY A 141 -9.35 -0.35 8.64
CA GLY A 141 -10.73 -0.79 8.49
C GLY A 141 -10.78 -2.14 7.82
N GLY A 142 -11.70 -3.01 8.24
CA GLY A 142 -11.81 -4.34 7.67
C GLY A 142 -12.89 -5.18 8.32
N PRO A 143 -12.96 -6.49 8.01
CA PRO A 143 -13.94 -7.41 8.58
C PRO A 143 -13.97 -7.35 10.11
N GLU A 144 -15.15 -7.31 10.69
CA GLU A 144 -15.36 -7.10 12.13
C GLU A 144 -14.57 -8.09 12.99
N GLU A 145 -14.59 -9.37 12.63
CA GLU A 145 -13.90 -10.41 13.41
C GLU A 145 -12.37 -10.28 13.32
N LEU A 146 -11.85 -9.83 12.20
CA LEU A 146 -10.43 -9.53 12.06
C LEU A 146 -10.05 -8.34 12.94
N ILE A 147 -10.81 -7.25 12.88
CA ILE A 147 -10.56 -6.05 13.71
C ILE A 147 -10.67 -6.38 15.21
N LYS A 148 -11.64 -7.18 15.62
CA LYS A 148 -11.75 -7.66 17.02
C LYS A 148 -10.51 -8.43 17.45
N SER A 149 -10.02 -9.33 16.59
CA SER A 149 -8.82 -10.13 16.84
C SER A 149 -7.57 -9.26 16.94
N MET A 150 -7.40 -8.30 16.03
CA MET A 150 -6.31 -7.32 16.07
C MET A 150 -6.33 -6.50 17.37
N ARG A 151 -7.49 -6.01 17.78
CA ARG A 151 -7.66 -5.27 19.05
C ARG A 151 -7.27 -6.12 20.26
N LYS A 152 -7.64 -7.42 20.27
CA LYS A 152 -7.28 -8.35 21.34
C LYS A 152 -5.76 -8.50 21.45
N VAL A 153 -5.05 -8.70 20.33
CA VAL A 153 -3.58 -8.81 20.32
C VAL A 153 -2.94 -7.49 20.72
N GLN A 154 -3.40 -6.37 20.18
CA GLN A 154 -2.88 -5.05 20.52
C GLN A 154 -3.04 -4.73 22.00
N SER A 155 -4.18 -5.08 22.62
CA SER A 155 -4.42 -4.81 24.03
C SER A 155 -3.45 -5.53 24.98
N GLN A 156 -2.84 -6.62 24.52
CA GLN A 156 -1.83 -7.41 25.27
C GLN A 156 -0.38 -7.05 24.92
N SER A 157 -0.16 -6.16 23.98
CA SER A 157 1.18 -5.72 23.56
C SER A 157 1.41 -4.23 23.83
N THR A 158 0.95 -3.36 22.93
CA THR A 158 1.14 -1.90 23.04
C THR A 158 -0.04 -1.18 23.70
N SER A 159 -1.10 -1.89 24.07
CA SER A 159 -2.38 -1.43 24.58
C SER A 159 -3.15 -0.57 23.57
N ASN A 160 -2.71 0.66 23.34
CA ASN A 160 -3.28 1.60 22.36
C ASN A 160 -2.27 2.69 22.01
N PRO A 161 -2.49 3.44 20.92
CA PRO A 161 -1.70 4.64 20.62
C PRO A 161 -1.84 5.70 21.71
N CYS A 162 -0.84 6.58 21.80
CA CYS A 162 -0.88 7.73 22.72
C CYS A 162 -2.14 8.58 22.51
N THR A 163 -2.87 8.89 23.56
CA THR A 163 -4.14 9.64 23.50
C THR A 163 -3.98 11.03 22.88
N ILE A 164 -2.88 11.74 23.17
CA ILE A 164 -2.60 13.05 22.55
C ILE A 164 -2.46 12.89 21.03
N SER A 165 -1.77 11.85 20.58
CA SER A 165 -1.61 11.54 19.16
C SER A 165 -2.95 11.20 18.49
N GLN A 166 -3.84 10.51 19.18
CA GLN A 166 -5.18 10.20 18.65
C GLN A 166 -6.00 11.48 18.44
N TRP A 167 -5.99 12.42 19.40
CA TRP A 167 -6.66 13.71 19.25
C TRP A 167 -6.04 14.57 18.15
N ALA A 168 -4.72 14.56 18.01
CA ALA A 168 -4.04 15.24 16.92
C ALA A 168 -4.42 14.66 15.55
N ALA A 169 -4.48 13.33 15.44
CA ALA A 169 -4.93 12.66 14.20
C ALA A 169 -6.39 12.98 13.89
N LEU A 170 -7.28 12.98 14.89
CA LEU A 170 -8.68 13.36 14.71
C LEU A 170 -8.81 14.79 14.20
N ALA A 171 -8.05 15.72 14.77
CA ALA A 171 -8.04 17.11 14.30
C ALA A 171 -7.52 17.23 12.86
N ALA A 172 -6.46 16.50 12.51
CA ALA A 172 -5.91 16.48 11.15
C ALA A 172 -6.91 15.93 10.13
N LEU A 173 -7.58 14.83 10.43
CA LEU A 173 -8.56 14.18 9.54
C LEU A 173 -9.80 15.03 9.32
N ASN A 174 -10.25 15.78 10.32
CA ASN A 174 -11.41 16.67 10.25
C ASN A 174 -11.07 18.11 9.82
N GLY A 175 -9.79 18.47 9.79
CA GLY A 175 -9.32 19.80 9.43
C GLY A 175 -9.28 20.05 7.92
N SER A 176 -8.83 21.27 7.56
CA SER A 176 -8.60 21.63 6.16
C SER A 176 -7.52 20.74 5.55
N LYS A 177 -7.74 20.31 4.32
CA LYS A 177 -6.80 19.51 3.52
C LYS A 177 -6.00 20.34 2.49
N ASN A 178 -6.15 21.67 2.48
CA ASN A 178 -5.51 22.54 1.49
C ASN A 178 -3.99 22.39 1.46
N PHE A 179 -3.37 22.23 2.65
CA PHE A 179 -1.92 22.02 2.74
C PHE A 179 -1.44 20.73 2.06
N ILE A 180 -2.30 19.71 1.91
CA ILE A 180 -1.96 18.48 1.17
C ILE A 180 -1.76 18.81 -0.30
N SER A 181 -2.68 19.56 -0.91
CA SER A 181 -2.56 20.01 -2.30
C SER A 181 -1.32 20.88 -2.51
N GLU A 182 -1.08 21.86 -1.62
CA GLU A 182 0.11 22.71 -1.65
C GLU A 182 1.42 21.91 -1.54
N ASN A 183 1.44 20.88 -0.69
CA ASN A 183 2.60 20.00 -0.55
C ASN A 183 2.76 19.09 -1.77
N ASN A 184 1.67 18.59 -2.35
CA ASN A 184 1.73 17.79 -3.58
C ASN A 184 2.36 18.58 -4.72
N GLU A 185 2.05 19.87 -4.88
CA GLU A 185 2.73 20.72 -5.88
C GLU A 185 4.24 20.80 -5.65
N LYS A 186 4.68 20.88 -4.37
CA LYS A 186 6.11 20.87 -4.03
C LYS A 186 6.74 19.51 -4.33
N PHE A 187 6.04 18.41 -4.05
CA PHE A 187 6.51 17.06 -4.36
C PHE A 187 6.61 16.84 -5.87
N VAL A 188 5.65 17.30 -6.66
CA VAL A 188 5.70 17.23 -8.13
C VAL A 188 6.95 17.94 -8.66
N ARG A 189 7.23 19.17 -8.19
CA ARG A 189 8.44 19.90 -8.61
C ARG A 189 9.72 19.15 -8.25
N ARG A 190 9.81 18.60 -7.03
CA ARG A 190 10.97 17.81 -6.59
C ARG A 190 11.12 16.51 -7.37
N ARG A 191 10.02 15.79 -7.58
CA ARG A 191 9.98 14.58 -8.40
C ARG A 191 10.52 14.85 -9.81
N ASN A 192 9.99 15.86 -10.48
CA ASN A 192 10.40 16.18 -11.86
C ASN A 192 11.90 16.50 -11.92
N LEU A 193 12.38 17.35 -11.00
CA LEU A 193 13.81 17.68 -10.92
C LEU A 193 14.68 16.42 -10.74
N VAL A 194 14.30 15.51 -9.84
CA VAL A 194 15.10 14.32 -9.55
C VAL A 194 15.04 13.33 -10.72
N VAL A 195 13.87 13.07 -11.28
CA VAL A 195 13.69 12.15 -12.41
C VAL A 195 14.44 12.68 -13.66
N GLU A 196 14.34 13.98 -13.93
CA GLU A 196 15.06 14.61 -15.05
C GLU A 196 16.58 14.43 -14.92
N ASN A 197 17.14 14.76 -13.75
CA ASN A 197 18.57 14.61 -13.51
C ASN A 197 19.05 13.16 -13.54
N LEU A 198 18.28 12.21 -13.00
CA LEU A 198 18.61 10.79 -13.06
C LEU A 198 18.64 10.28 -14.51
N ASN A 199 17.68 10.67 -15.33
CA ASN A 199 17.61 10.27 -16.73
C ASN A 199 18.66 10.95 -17.64
N MET A 200 19.40 11.97 -17.16
CA MET A 200 20.57 12.51 -17.83
C MET A 200 21.85 11.68 -17.62
N ILE A 201 21.82 10.77 -16.64
CA ILE A 201 22.98 9.92 -16.32
C ILE A 201 22.94 8.71 -17.25
N GLU A 202 24.03 8.51 -18.01
CA GLU A 202 24.16 7.36 -18.90
C GLU A 202 24.04 6.04 -18.13
N GLY A 203 23.21 5.13 -18.63
CA GLY A 203 22.95 3.83 -18.02
C GLY A 203 21.88 3.83 -16.94
N LEU A 204 21.28 4.98 -16.56
CA LEU A 204 20.15 5.05 -15.66
C LEU A 204 18.84 5.31 -16.41
N SER A 205 17.79 4.68 -15.93
CA SER A 205 16.42 4.94 -16.39
C SER A 205 15.50 5.03 -15.16
N CYS A 206 14.81 6.15 -15.01
CA CYS A 206 13.89 6.38 -13.89
C CYS A 206 12.52 6.72 -14.43
N PRO A 207 11.51 5.84 -14.23
CA PRO A 207 10.13 6.16 -14.59
C PRO A 207 9.61 7.30 -13.70
N VAL A 208 8.66 8.06 -14.22
CA VAL A 208 7.96 9.11 -13.46
C VAL A 208 6.92 8.44 -12.56
N PRO A 209 7.05 8.50 -11.22
CA PRO A 209 6.08 7.89 -10.34
C PRO A 209 4.76 8.67 -10.29
N GLU A 210 3.66 7.95 -10.16
CA GLU A 210 2.32 8.51 -10.07
C GLU A 210 1.99 9.05 -8.67
N GLY A 211 2.73 8.63 -7.63
CA GLY A 211 2.47 9.07 -6.26
C GLY A 211 3.60 8.79 -5.28
N ALA A 212 3.31 8.90 -3.99
CA ALA A 212 4.25 8.83 -2.89
C ALA A 212 5.36 9.91 -3.00
N PHE A 213 6.52 9.72 -2.42
CA PHE A 213 7.66 10.65 -2.54
C PHE A 213 8.98 9.90 -2.78
N TYR A 214 8.89 8.83 -3.56
CA TYR A 214 10.02 8.00 -3.95
C TYR A 214 10.23 8.08 -5.47
N VAL A 215 11.46 7.87 -5.87
CA VAL A 215 11.84 7.53 -7.24
C VAL A 215 12.65 6.23 -7.20
N TYR A 216 12.51 5.40 -8.21
CA TYR A 216 13.13 4.08 -8.25
C TYR A 216 13.81 3.87 -9.61
N PRO A 217 15.07 4.33 -9.75
CA PRO A 217 15.84 4.19 -11.00
C PRO A 217 16.27 2.72 -11.19
N ASN A 218 16.41 2.35 -12.45
CA ASN A 218 16.93 1.07 -12.91
C ASN A 218 18.27 1.25 -13.58
#